data_d652bd602e27cffd3709c19aece2ddfa
#
_entry.id   d652bd602e27cffd3709c19aece2ddfa
#
_cell.length_a   1.000
_cell.length_b   1.000
_cell.length_c   1.000
_cell.angle_alpha   90.00
_cell.angle_beta   90.00
_cell.angle_gamma   90.00
#
_symmetry.space_group_name_H-M   'P 1'
#
loop_
_entity.id
_entity.type
_entity.pdbx_description
1 polymer ?
#
loop_
_entity_poly.entity_id
_entity_poly.type
_entity_poly.pdbx_seq_one_letter_code
_entity_poly.pdbx_strand_id
1 'polypeptide(L)'
;MLCAGIDRSIHIFMRCFIRIEIGKREFMEEDTMIKPTHLSKGDTVAIVSLSDGTLGEPWAIHKLYIAKDRLEKDYGLNVVVMPNALKGREYLYNHPEARASDLMEAFRDKRIKAIFNSIGGDDTIRLLPYIDFDVIRENPKIFTGFSDTTSNHFMMYKAGLISYYGASVMTNFSEYVKINDYTAKMIWDTLFEPKETLEILSAPYWYDDEDEKISWKEDNIHIAKQYHPERIGYEVIQGSGSAEGELLGGCLDVFLDLLGTSLWPSKDEWAGKIMFLETSEEDMSTDCLTYYLRNFATQGLFDVINGIIVGKPAKRSKYEPYKEVYRTVVGKEAGHPELPILFNVNFGHAEPIGIIPYGVRCKLNADQKTLTLLESATA
;
A
#
# COMPACT_ATOMS: atom_id res chain seq x y z
N MET A 1 -18.30 33.19 -75.37
CA MET A 1 -17.83 32.11 -76.27
C MET A 1 -16.65 31.44 -75.66
N LEU A 2 -16.78 30.09 -75.44
CA LEU A 2 -15.77 29.06 -75.25
C LEU A 2 -15.02 29.09 -73.91
N CYS A 3 -15.34 28.30 -72.98
CA CYS A 3 -15.30 26.84 -72.79
C CYS A 3 -13.91 26.23 -72.77
N ALA A 4 -13.67 25.61 -71.66
CA ALA A 4 -12.94 24.36 -71.38
C ALA A 4 -11.46 24.50 -71.04
N GLY A 5 -11.09 23.98 -69.94
CA GLY A 5 -10.48 22.74 -69.69
C GLY A 5 -10.15 22.53 -68.17
N ILE A 6 -10.87 21.64 -67.58
CA ILE A 6 -10.62 21.14 -66.23
C ILE A 6 -9.64 19.99 -66.40
N ASP A 7 -8.43 20.13 -65.88
CA ASP A 7 -7.55 18.97 -65.68
C ASP A 7 -7.66 18.48 -64.26
N ARG A 8 -8.15 17.22 -64.15
CA ARG A 8 -8.31 16.48 -62.89
C ARG A 8 -7.04 15.68 -62.64
N SER A 9 -6.20 16.20 -61.77
CA SER A 9 -5.18 15.37 -61.13
C SER A 9 -5.57 15.09 -59.70
N ILE A 10 -6.24 13.97 -59.50
CA ILE A 10 -6.63 13.43 -58.20
C ILE A 10 -5.35 12.84 -57.58
N HIS A 11 -4.75 13.52 -56.65
CA HIS A 11 -3.79 12.90 -55.76
C HIS A 11 -4.53 12.13 -54.66
N ILE A 12 -4.52 10.82 -54.83
CA ILE A 12 -4.97 9.87 -53.82
C ILE A 12 -3.93 9.89 -52.69
N PHE A 13 -4.23 10.61 -51.62
CA PHE A 13 -3.57 10.40 -50.36
C PHE A 13 -4.14 9.14 -49.75
N MET A 14 -3.44 8.05 -49.88
CA MET A 14 -3.67 6.82 -49.18
C MET A 14 -3.32 7.08 -47.69
N ARG A 15 -4.31 7.41 -46.87
CA ARG A 15 -4.22 7.34 -45.41
C ARG A 15 -4.13 5.86 -45.02
N CYS A 16 -2.92 5.41 -44.71
CA CYS A 16 -2.73 4.20 -43.93
C CYS A 16 -3.37 4.43 -42.52
N PHE A 17 -4.62 4.03 -42.34
CA PHE A 17 -5.18 3.79 -41.03
C PHE A 17 -4.53 2.51 -40.55
N ILE A 18 -3.51 2.61 -39.71
CA ILE A 18 -3.14 1.53 -38.79
C ILE A 18 -4.30 1.42 -37.81
N ARG A 19 -5.16 0.45 -38.04
CA ARG A 19 -6.16 0.01 -37.11
C ARG A 19 -5.41 -0.74 -36.01
N ILE A 20 -5.08 -0.05 -34.92
CA ILE A 20 -4.69 -0.73 -33.70
C ILE A 20 -5.96 -1.43 -33.24
N GLU A 21 -6.07 -2.69 -33.56
CA GLU A 21 -7.00 -3.58 -32.85
C GLU A 21 -6.48 -3.66 -31.42
N ILE A 22 -7.02 -2.80 -30.56
CA ILE A 22 -7.01 -3.06 -29.13
C ILE A 22 -7.87 -4.30 -28.97
N GLY A 23 -7.21 -5.45 -28.90
CA GLY A 23 -7.87 -6.71 -28.64
C GLY A 23 -8.76 -6.53 -27.41
N LYS A 24 -10.07 -6.69 -27.59
CA LYS A 24 -10.95 -6.96 -26.48
C LYS A 24 -10.41 -8.23 -25.85
N ARG A 25 -9.71 -8.08 -24.72
CA ARG A 25 -9.43 -9.20 -23.84
C ARG A 25 -10.80 -9.75 -23.44
N GLU A 26 -11.16 -10.90 -23.97
CA GLU A 26 -12.24 -11.69 -23.41
C GLU A 26 -11.83 -11.93 -21.95
N PHE A 27 -12.64 -11.44 -21.03
CA PHE A 27 -12.55 -11.80 -19.61
C PHE A 27 -12.84 -13.30 -19.53
N MET A 28 -11.79 -14.08 -19.61
CA MET A 28 -11.79 -15.51 -19.36
C MET A 28 -11.49 -15.70 -17.87
N GLU A 29 -12.39 -16.39 -17.18
CA GLU A 29 -12.28 -16.91 -15.83
C GLU A 29 -11.66 -15.94 -14.79
N GLU A 30 -12.32 -15.73 -13.65
CA GLU A 30 -11.91 -14.91 -12.51
C GLU A 30 -10.39 -14.73 -12.46
N ASP A 31 -9.88 -13.56 -12.84
CA ASP A 31 -8.46 -13.21 -12.79
C ASP A 31 -8.08 -13.12 -11.29
N THR A 32 -7.93 -14.27 -10.64
CA THR A 32 -7.52 -14.35 -9.25
C THR A 32 -6.13 -13.76 -9.10
N MET A 33 -5.98 -12.84 -8.14
CA MET A 33 -4.67 -12.27 -7.80
C MET A 33 -3.67 -13.36 -7.46
N ILE A 34 -2.44 -13.23 -7.97
CA ILE A 34 -1.36 -14.19 -7.72
C ILE A 34 -0.85 -14.03 -6.30
N LYS A 35 -0.90 -15.12 -5.52
CA LYS A 35 -0.32 -15.19 -4.17
C LYS A 35 1.15 -15.58 -4.26
N PRO A 36 2.08 -14.78 -3.72
CA PRO A 36 3.47 -15.22 -3.59
C PRO A 36 3.58 -16.32 -2.52
N THR A 37 4.60 -17.15 -2.65
CA THR A 37 4.92 -18.17 -1.64
C THR A 37 5.33 -17.50 -0.33
N HIS A 38 4.88 -18.06 0.81
CA HIS A 38 5.28 -17.61 2.14
C HIS A 38 6.80 -17.72 2.37
N LEU A 39 7.31 -16.95 3.32
CA LEU A 39 8.72 -16.98 3.70
C LEU A 39 9.03 -18.16 4.61
N SER A 40 10.24 -18.69 4.44
CA SER A 40 10.82 -19.72 5.29
C SER A 40 12.22 -19.33 5.74
N LYS A 41 12.69 -19.91 6.85
CA LYS A 41 14.07 -19.72 7.29
C LYS A 41 15.05 -20.13 6.20
N GLY A 42 16.06 -19.30 5.95
CA GLY A 42 17.03 -19.48 4.88
C GLY A 42 16.68 -18.79 3.57
N ASP A 43 15.44 -18.28 3.42
CA ASP A 43 15.06 -17.49 2.25
C ASP A 43 15.84 -16.18 2.16
N THR A 44 16.04 -15.71 0.94
CA THR A 44 16.71 -14.44 0.67
C THR A 44 15.68 -13.34 0.43
N VAL A 45 15.84 -12.21 1.10
CA VAL A 45 15.02 -11.01 0.93
C VAL A 45 15.86 -9.84 0.45
N ALA A 46 15.28 -9.02 -0.42
CA ALA A 46 15.92 -7.80 -0.92
C ALA A 46 15.43 -6.57 -0.16
N ILE A 47 16.35 -5.65 0.15
CA ILE A 47 16.03 -4.30 0.60
C ILE A 47 16.18 -3.35 -0.57
N VAL A 48 15.13 -2.57 -0.84
CA VAL A 48 15.07 -1.54 -1.88
C VAL A 48 14.72 -0.19 -1.27
N SER A 49 15.13 0.90 -1.92
CA SER A 49 14.69 2.28 -1.59
C SER A 49 14.00 2.86 -2.83
N LEU A 50 12.65 2.79 -2.83
CA LEU A 50 11.83 3.10 -4.01
C LEU A 50 11.26 4.52 -4.02
N SER A 51 11.37 5.23 -2.89
CA SER A 51 10.98 6.63 -2.72
C SER A 51 12.13 7.41 -2.07
N ASP A 52 12.02 7.78 -0.80
CA ASP A 52 13.09 8.51 -0.11
C ASP A 52 14.34 7.65 0.12
N GLY A 53 15.51 8.26 -0.09
CA GLY A 53 16.80 7.61 0.03
C GLY A 53 17.43 7.68 1.43
N THR A 54 16.68 8.01 2.47
CA THR A 54 17.17 8.22 3.84
C THR A 54 18.01 7.05 4.37
N LEU A 55 17.68 5.80 4.00
CA LEU A 55 18.46 4.63 4.44
C LEU A 55 19.95 4.71 4.06
N GLY A 56 20.27 5.39 2.96
CA GLY A 56 21.65 5.60 2.48
C GLY A 56 22.37 6.79 3.12
N GLU A 57 21.69 7.59 3.95
CA GLU A 57 22.30 8.73 4.59
C GLU A 57 23.19 8.31 5.78
N PRO A 58 24.37 8.95 5.95
CA PRO A 58 25.31 8.58 7.02
C PRO A 58 24.69 8.56 8.43
N TRP A 59 23.76 9.46 8.70
CA TRP A 59 23.10 9.57 10.00
C TRP A 59 22.01 8.50 10.21
N ALA A 60 21.54 7.83 9.15
CA ALA A 60 20.45 6.85 9.18
C ALA A 60 20.91 5.40 8.93
N ILE A 61 22.14 5.20 8.45
CA ILE A 61 22.65 3.88 8.03
C ILE A 61 22.63 2.83 9.15
N HIS A 62 22.70 3.22 10.42
CA HIS A 62 22.58 2.32 11.57
C HIS A 62 21.25 1.57 11.58
N LYS A 63 20.18 2.16 11.03
CA LYS A 63 18.88 1.52 10.88
C LYS A 63 18.94 0.28 9.97
N LEU A 64 19.75 0.33 8.92
CA LEU A 64 20.00 -0.85 8.08
C LEU A 64 20.64 -1.98 8.90
N TYR A 65 21.63 -1.67 9.72
CA TYR A 65 22.34 -2.69 10.51
C TYR A 65 21.41 -3.35 11.53
N ILE A 66 20.54 -2.56 12.19
CA ILE A 66 19.53 -3.08 13.12
C ILE A 66 18.53 -3.96 12.39
N ALA A 67 17.98 -3.49 11.26
CA ALA A 67 17.01 -4.26 10.49
C ALA A 67 17.59 -5.56 9.95
N LYS A 68 18.82 -5.49 9.40
CA LYS A 68 19.51 -6.67 8.87
C LYS A 68 19.77 -7.69 9.97
N ASP A 69 20.31 -7.27 11.11
CA ASP A 69 20.57 -8.14 12.26
C ASP A 69 19.27 -8.86 12.70
N ARG A 70 18.18 -8.12 12.78
CA ARG A 70 16.87 -8.66 13.15
C ARG A 70 16.32 -9.64 12.11
N LEU A 71 16.33 -9.29 10.83
CA LEU A 71 15.89 -10.17 9.75
C LEU A 71 16.71 -11.47 9.71
N GLU A 72 18.02 -11.38 9.93
CA GLU A 72 18.89 -12.54 9.92
C GLU A 72 18.76 -13.40 11.18
N LYS A 73 18.70 -12.81 12.39
CA LYS A 73 18.68 -13.55 13.64
C LYS A 73 17.30 -13.98 14.11
N ASP A 74 16.32 -13.05 14.06
CA ASP A 74 14.99 -13.32 14.61
C ASP A 74 14.11 -14.04 13.59
N TYR A 75 14.22 -13.67 12.30
CA TYR A 75 13.42 -14.27 11.23
C TYR A 75 14.17 -15.37 10.44
N GLY A 76 15.49 -15.47 10.60
CA GLY A 76 16.31 -16.51 9.95
C GLY A 76 16.48 -16.33 8.44
N LEU A 77 16.39 -15.09 7.94
CA LEU A 77 16.45 -14.74 6.52
C LEU A 77 17.88 -14.38 6.10
N ASN A 78 18.17 -14.47 4.80
CA ASN A 78 19.37 -13.89 4.20
C ASN A 78 19.01 -12.52 3.60
N VAL A 79 19.79 -11.48 3.88
CA VAL A 79 19.46 -10.11 3.45
C VAL A 79 20.43 -9.64 2.36
N VAL A 80 19.86 -9.23 1.22
CA VAL A 80 20.56 -8.56 0.12
C VAL A 80 20.07 -7.11 0.04
N VAL A 81 21.00 -6.17 0.00
CA VAL A 81 20.67 -4.76 -0.24
C VAL A 81 20.90 -4.49 -1.72
N MET A 82 19.89 -3.96 -2.40
CA MET A 82 19.99 -3.70 -3.84
C MET A 82 20.98 -2.58 -4.14
N PRO A 83 21.60 -2.59 -5.33
CA PRO A 83 22.78 -1.74 -5.64
C PRO A 83 22.58 -0.24 -5.44
N ASN A 84 21.37 0.28 -5.66
CA ASN A 84 21.09 1.70 -5.53
C ASN A 84 20.46 2.07 -4.17
N ALA A 85 20.02 1.10 -3.37
CA ALA A 85 19.23 1.34 -2.16
C ALA A 85 19.94 2.25 -1.12
N LEU A 86 21.27 2.33 -1.14
CA LEU A 86 22.08 3.14 -0.22
C LEU A 86 22.77 4.35 -0.89
N LYS A 87 22.27 4.79 -2.04
CA LYS A 87 22.89 5.94 -2.76
C LYS A 87 22.54 7.31 -2.15
N GLY A 88 21.67 7.35 -1.16
CA GLY A 88 21.25 8.58 -0.47
C GLY A 88 20.15 9.33 -1.19
N ARG A 89 19.57 10.31 -0.49
CA ARG A 89 18.36 11.04 -0.91
C ARG A 89 18.54 11.77 -2.25
N GLU A 90 19.62 12.54 -2.38
CA GLU A 90 19.86 13.35 -3.60
C GLU A 90 19.98 12.47 -4.84
N TYR A 91 20.74 11.37 -4.75
CA TYR A 91 20.89 10.45 -5.88
C TYR A 91 19.54 9.81 -6.26
N LEU A 92 18.84 9.24 -5.30
CA LEU A 92 17.59 8.51 -5.57
C LEU A 92 16.48 9.45 -6.08
N TYR A 93 16.40 10.67 -5.58
CA TYR A 93 15.48 11.67 -6.09
C TYR A 93 15.74 12.00 -7.58
N ASN A 94 17.01 12.12 -7.97
CA ASN A 94 17.39 12.45 -9.34
C ASN A 94 17.38 11.24 -10.30
N HIS A 95 17.31 9.99 -9.78
CA HIS A 95 17.41 8.76 -10.57
C HIS A 95 16.26 7.79 -10.31
N PRO A 96 15.00 8.11 -10.68
CA PRO A 96 13.88 7.19 -10.54
C PRO A 96 14.08 5.88 -11.32
N GLU A 97 14.80 5.93 -12.47
CA GLU A 97 15.14 4.77 -13.26
C GLU A 97 16.06 3.78 -12.50
N ALA A 98 16.96 4.27 -11.65
CA ALA A 98 17.83 3.43 -10.83
C ALA A 98 17.05 2.72 -9.72
N ARG A 99 16.08 3.41 -9.10
CA ARG A 99 15.15 2.82 -8.12
C ARG A 99 14.31 1.70 -8.77
N ALA A 100 13.74 1.98 -9.94
CA ALA A 100 12.95 1.01 -10.70
C ALA A 100 13.81 -0.18 -11.16
N SER A 101 15.07 0.04 -11.55
CA SER A 101 16.00 -1.04 -11.90
C SER A 101 16.22 -2.00 -10.72
N ASP A 102 16.44 -1.47 -9.51
CA ASP A 102 16.58 -2.30 -8.31
C ASP A 102 15.34 -3.16 -8.08
N LEU A 103 14.14 -2.59 -8.24
CA LEU A 103 12.89 -3.32 -8.10
C LEU A 103 12.77 -4.44 -9.15
N MET A 104 13.01 -4.11 -10.42
CA MET A 104 12.90 -5.08 -11.52
C MET A 104 13.95 -6.20 -11.41
N GLU A 105 15.18 -5.88 -11.00
CA GLU A 105 16.22 -6.88 -10.75
C GLU A 105 15.87 -7.76 -9.56
N ALA A 106 15.34 -7.19 -8.47
CA ALA A 106 14.87 -7.97 -7.33
C ALA A 106 13.75 -8.95 -7.75
N PHE A 107 12.85 -8.56 -8.65
CA PHE A 107 11.84 -9.48 -9.20
C PHE A 107 12.45 -10.56 -10.11
N ARG A 108 13.44 -10.25 -10.93
CA ARG A 108 14.08 -11.24 -11.83
C ARG A 108 14.95 -12.26 -11.09
N ASP A 109 15.58 -11.86 -9.99
CA ASP A 109 16.49 -12.75 -9.25
C ASP A 109 15.70 -13.86 -8.53
N LYS A 110 15.81 -15.08 -9.03
CA LYS A 110 15.11 -16.28 -8.50
C LYS A 110 15.48 -16.64 -7.08
N ARG A 111 16.61 -16.15 -6.55
CA ARG A 111 17.03 -16.37 -5.16
C ARG A 111 16.22 -15.54 -4.18
N ILE A 112 15.75 -14.36 -4.62
CA ILE A 112 14.98 -13.43 -3.78
C ILE A 112 13.53 -13.94 -3.69
N LYS A 113 13.01 -14.03 -2.47
CA LYS A 113 11.63 -14.45 -2.16
C LYS A 113 10.74 -13.29 -1.71
N ALA A 114 11.34 -12.25 -1.13
CA ALA A 114 10.62 -11.06 -0.71
C ALA A 114 11.41 -9.79 -1.00
N ILE A 115 10.70 -8.69 -1.17
CA ILE A 115 11.23 -7.35 -1.42
C ILE A 115 10.65 -6.43 -0.34
N PHE A 116 11.53 -5.88 0.50
CA PHE A 116 11.17 -4.99 1.59
C PHE A 116 11.58 -3.56 1.25
N ASN A 117 10.59 -2.66 1.17
CA ASN A 117 10.89 -1.25 0.95
C ASN A 117 11.52 -0.62 2.20
N SER A 118 12.50 0.25 2.00
CA SER A 118 13.22 0.89 3.11
C SER A 118 12.32 1.84 3.89
N ILE A 119 11.66 2.75 3.20
CA ILE A 119 10.78 3.78 3.76
C ILE A 119 9.89 4.33 2.64
N GLY A 120 8.82 5.05 3.00
CA GLY A 120 8.01 5.85 2.08
C GLY A 120 8.74 7.09 1.58
N GLY A 121 8.00 8.15 1.33
CA GLY A 121 8.43 9.44 0.78
C GLY A 121 7.27 10.09 0.06
N ASP A 122 7.51 10.67 -1.13
CA ASP A 122 6.52 11.47 -1.84
C ASP A 122 6.60 11.42 -3.39
N ASP A 123 7.42 10.53 -3.96
CA ASP A 123 7.67 10.56 -5.40
C ASP A 123 7.76 9.19 -6.09
N THR A 124 7.30 8.13 -5.46
CA THR A 124 7.33 6.75 -5.98
C THR A 124 6.60 6.61 -7.32
N ILE A 125 5.59 7.42 -7.58
CA ILE A 125 4.86 7.43 -8.86
C ILE A 125 5.78 7.63 -10.07
N ARG A 126 6.93 8.29 -9.90
CA ARG A 126 7.94 8.52 -10.96
C ARG A 126 8.59 7.25 -11.47
N LEU A 127 8.43 6.13 -10.78
CA LEU A 127 8.94 4.83 -11.21
C LEU A 127 8.07 4.22 -12.33
N LEU A 128 6.80 4.62 -12.42
CA LEU A 128 5.81 4.01 -13.33
C LEU A 128 6.31 3.83 -14.79
N PRO A 129 6.99 4.79 -15.43
CA PRO A 129 7.48 4.63 -16.81
C PRO A 129 8.54 3.53 -16.99
N TYR A 130 9.15 3.04 -15.91
CA TYR A 130 10.24 2.07 -15.92
C TYR A 130 9.81 0.69 -15.41
N ILE A 131 8.53 0.51 -15.06
CA ILE A 131 8.00 -0.73 -14.51
C ILE A 131 7.56 -1.67 -15.64
N ASP A 132 8.07 -2.89 -15.58
CA ASP A 132 7.67 -4.00 -16.45
C ASP A 132 6.71 -4.91 -15.65
N PHE A 133 5.42 -4.78 -15.93
CA PHE A 133 4.36 -5.51 -15.22
C PHE A 133 4.41 -7.02 -15.49
N ASP A 134 4.89 -7.44 -16.67
CA ASP A 134 5.04 -8.86 -16.98
C ASP A 134 6.14 -9.50 -16.13
N VAL A 135 7.26 -8.78 -15.90
CA VAL A 135 8.31 -9.23 -14.97
C VAL A 135 7.77 -9.46 -13.57
N ILE A 136 6.91 -8.58 -13.06
CA ILE A 136 6.30 -8.73 -11.75
C ILE A 136 5.38 -9.95 -11.72
N ARG A 137 4.50 -10.10 -12.71
CA ARG A 137 3.54 -11.19 -12.84
C ARG A 137 4.22 -12.55 -12.95
N GLU A 138 5.29 -12.66 -13.73
CA GLU A 138 6.00 -13.92 -13.97
C GLU A 138 6.92 -14.33 -12.81
N ASN A 139 7.18 -13.42 -11.86
CA ASN A 139 8.06 -13.65 -10.72
C ASN A 139 7.41 -13.25 -9.40
N PRO A 140 6.28 -13.86 -9.01
CA PRO A 140 5.56 -13.44 -7.82
C PRO A 140 6.43 -13.56 -6.56
N LYS A 141 6.52 -12.45 -5.82
CA LYS A 141 7.29 -12.33 -4.58
C LYS A 141 6.50 -11.52 -3.56
N ILE A 142 6.76 -11.77 -2.29
CA ILE A 142 6.28 -10.89 -1.24
C ILE A 142 6.87 -9.49 -1.46
N PHE A 143 6.01 -8.49 -1.47
CA PHE A 143 6.40 -7.06 -1.52
C PHE A 143 5.73 -6.33 -0.35
N THR A 144 6.50 -5.65 0.50
CA THR A 144 5.97 -4.96 1.68
C THR A 144 6.55 -3.56 1.86
N GLY A 145 5.73 -2.70 2.44
CA GLY A 145 5.97 -1.31 2.78
C GLY A 145 4.64 -0.59 2.99
N PHE A 146 4.68 0.68 3.36
CA PHE A 146 3.50 1.53 3.54
C PHE A 146 3.80 2.99 3.17
N SER A 147 2.88 3.93 3.43
CA SER A 147 3.04 5.32 3.04
C SER A 147 3.10 5.47 1.51
N ASP A 148 4.07 6.20 0.96
CA ASP A 148 4.28 6.37 -0.48
C ASP A 148 4.49 5.04 -1.25
N THR A 149 4.83 3.95 -0.54
CA THR A 149 4.80 2.59 -1.10
C THR A 149 3.41 2.20 -1.62
N THR A 150 2.35 2.93 -1.27
CA THR A 150 1.01 2.81 -1.88
C THR A 150 1.10 2.82 -3.40
N SER A 151 1.90 3.71 -3.99
CA SER A 151 2.10 3.74 -5.45
C SER A 151 2.65 2.41 -5.98
N ASN A 152 3.60 1.80 -5.28
CA ASN A 152 4.11 0.47 -5.67
C ASN A 152 3.05 -0.62 -5.48
N HIS A 153 2.24 -0.58 -4.43
CA HIS A 153 1.17 -1.55 -4.22
C HIS A 153 0.14 -1.51 -5.36
N PHE A 154 -0.19 -0.32 -5.87
CA PHE A 154 -1.04 -0.20 -7.06
C PHE A 154 -0.34 -0.73 -8.33
N MET A 155 1.00 -0.61 -8.44
CA MET A 155 1.75 -1.29 -9.51
C MET A 155 1.67 -2.81 -9.39
N MET A 156 1.82 -3.37 -8.16
CA MET A 156 1.65 -4.81 -7.90
C MET A 156 0.21 -5.26 -8.23
N TYR A 157 -0.79 -4.50 -7.80
CA TYR A 157 -2.20 -4.77 -8.09
C TYR A 157 -2.47 -4.81 -9.60
N LYS A 158 -1.96 -3.85 -10.37
CA LYS A 158 -2.06 -3.85 -11.85
C LYS A 158 -1.32 -5.02 -12.51
N ALA A 159 -0.25 -5.52 -11.90
CA ALA A 159 0.42 -6.74 -12.32
C ALA A 159 -0.37 -8.01 -11.95
N GLY A 160 -1.42 -7.91 -11.14
CA GLY A 160 -2.18 -9.05 -10.63
C GLY A 160 -1.49 -9.77 -9.47
N LEU A 161 -0.58 -9.10 -8.73
CA LEU A 161 0.17 -9.65 -7.61
C LEU A 161 -0.36 -9.14 -6.28
N ILE A 162 -0.64 -10.05 -5.34
CA ILE A 162 -0.90 -9.71 -3.94
C ILE A 162 0.36 -9.11 -3.32
N SER A 163 0.18 -7.98 -2.63
CA SER A 163 1.23 -7.27 -1.91
C SER A 163 0.75 -6.83 -0.52
N TYR A 164 1.66 -6.44 0.36
CA TYR A 164 1.39 -6.39 1.79
C TYR A 164 1.65 -4.98 2.33
N TYR A 165 0.57 -4.23 2.56
CA TYR A 165 0.64 -2.90 3.17
C TYR A 165 0.98 -3.02 4.64
N GLY A 166 2.18 -2.58 5.04
CA GLY A 166 2.64 -2.72 6.42
C GLY A 166 4.14 -2.55 6.57
N ALA A 167 4.79 -3.42 7.32
CA ALA A 167 6.15 -3.26 7.78
C ALA A 167 7.17 -2.82 6.71
N SER A 168 7.96 -1.79 7.03
CA SER A 168 9.10 -1.34 6.26
C SER A 168 10.42 -1.47 7.05
N VAL A 169 11.54 -1.33 6.34
CA VAL A 169 12.87 -1.54 6.95
C VAL A 169 13.16 -0.51 8.03
N MET A 170 12.97 0.78 7.73
CA MET A 170 13.40 1.87 8.63
C MET A 170 12.46 2.14 9.80
N THR A 171 11.21 1.73 9.70
CA THR A 171 10.24 1.94 10.79
C THR A 171 10.12 0.72 11.69
N ASN A 172 9.76 -0.45 11.13
CA ASN A 172 9.41 -1.62 11.90
C ASN A 172 10.59 -2.59 12.10
N PHE A 173 11.26 -3.01 11.01
CA PHE A 173 12.38 -3.95 11.16
C PHE A 173 13.60 -3.33 11.85
N SER A 174 13.78 -2.01 11.80
CA SER A 174 14.82 -1.32 12.53
C SER A 174 14.34 -0.60 13.79
N GLU A 175 13.19 -0.98 14.34
CA GLU A 175 12.72 -0.45 15.62
C GLU A 175 13.80 -0.62 16.71
N TYR A 176 14.05 0.42 17.49
CA TYR A 176 15.06 0.38 18.52
C TYR A 176 14.67 -0.61 19.62
N VAL A 177 15.67 -1.22 20.22
CA VAL A 177 15.57 -2.28 21.23
C VAL A 177 14.86 -3.53 20.68
N LYS A 178 13.58 -3.45 20.33
CA LYS A 178 12.83 -4.56 19.73
C LYS A 178 11.65 -4.05 18.89
N ILE A 179 11.25 -4.83 17.89
CA ILE A 179 9.96 -4.66 17.23
C ILE A 179 8.83 -4.96 18.24
N ASN A 180 7.73 -4.22 18.20
CA ASN A 180 6.62 -4.50 19.10
C ASN A 180 5.98 -5.85 18.80
N ASP A 181 5.45 -6.50 19.85
CA ASP A 181 4.97 -7.89 19.79
C ASP A 181 3.77 -8.06 18.83
N TYR A 182 2.92 -7.04 18.72
CA TYR A 182 1.77 -7.05 17.80
C TYR A 182 2.23 -7.06 16.33
N THR A 183 3.08 -6.11 15.95
CA THR A 183 3.60 -6.02 14.57
C THR A 183 4.44 -7.26 14.23
N ALA A 184 5.29 -7.74 15.14
CA ALA A 184 6.06 -8.97 14.94
C ALA A 184 5.16 -10.17 14.68
N LYS A 185 4.07 -10.32 15.47
CA LYS A 185 3.07 -11.37 15.29
C LYS A 185 2.36 -11.25 13.93
N MET A 186 1.95 -10.05 13.56
CA MET A 186 1.26 -9.83 12.28
C MET A 186 2.15 -10.14 11.07
N ILE A 187 3.45 -9.77 11.14
CA ILE A 187 4.44 -10.15 10.11
C ILE A 187 4.53 -11.68 10.02
N TRP A 188 4.64 -12.36 11.16
CA TRP A 188 4.77 -13.81 11.21
C TRP A 188 3.53 -14.52 10.66
N ASP A 189 2.35 -14.16 11.16
CA ASP A 189 1.08 -14.77 10.79
C ASP A 189 0.69 -14.53 9.32
N THR A 190 1.19 -13.45 8.71
CA THR A 190 0.83 -13.08 7.33
C THR A 190 1.86 -13.57 6.32
N LEU A 191 3.16 -13.45 6.64
CA LEU A 191 4.22 -13.67 5.65
C LEU A 191 4.94 -15.02 5.82
N PHE A 192 4.89 -15.67 7.00
CA PHE A 192 5.64 -16.91 7.30
C PHE A 192 4.76 -18.11 7.58
N GLU A 193 3.63 -17.92 8.26
CA GLU A 193 2.71 -18.99 8.60
C GLU A 193 1.35 -18.77 7.93
N PRO A 194 1.15 -19.24 6.69
CA PRO A 194 -0.13 -19.06 6.01
C PRO A 194 -1.26 -19.70 6.82
N LYS A 195 -2.32 -18.92 7.05
CA LYS A 195 -3.52 -19.34 7.78
C LYS A 195 -4.71 -19.29 6.84
N GLU A 196 -5.57 -20.28 6.87
CA GLU A 196 -6.82 -20.30 6.08
C GLU A 196 -7.70 -19.07 6.41
N THR A 197 -7.68 -18.65 7.66
CA THR A 197 -8.34 -17.42 8.12
C THR A 197 -7.47 -16.73 9.17
N LEU A 198 -7.42 -15.39 9.13
CA LEU A 198 -6.68 -14.59 10.10
C LEU A 198 -7.51 -13.40 10.56
N GLU A 199 -7.89 -13.38 11.83
CA GLU A 199 -8.50 -12.21 12.43
C GLU A 199 -7.44 -11.15 12.75
N ILE A 200 -7.63 -9.95 12.19
CA ILE A 200 -6.81 -8.77 12.51
C ILE A 200 -7.40 -8.11 13.74
N LEU A 201 -6.88 -8.47 14.90
CA LEU A 201 -7.36 -7.97 16.19
C LEU A 201 -6.88 -6.55 16.45
N SER A 202 -7.65 -5.80 17.24
CA SER A 202 -7.17 -4.53 17.79
C SER A 202 -5.98 -4.78 18.70
N ALA A 203 -4.91 -4.03 18.53
CA ALA A 203 -3.75 -4.09 19.42
C ALA A 203 -4.15 -3.67 20.85
N PRO A 204 -3.61 -4.32 21.89
CA PRO A 204 -3.95 -3.98 23.27
C PRO A 204 -3.24 -2.72 23.78
N TYR A 205 -2.43 -2.08 22.95
CA TYR A 205 -1.66 -0.89 23.26
C TYR A 205 -1.46 -0.03 22.01
N TRP A 206 -1.05 1.23 22.21
CA TRP A 206 -0.70 2.18 21.16
C TRP A 206 0.52 3.02 21.57
N TYR A 207 1.20 3.62 20.60
CA TYR A 207 2.33 4.50 20.81
C TYR A 207 1.96 5.94 20.45
N ASP A 208 2.38 6.89 21.29
CA ASP A 208 2.16 8.31 21.05
C ASP A 208 3.33 8.92 20.27
N ASP A 209 3.26 8.83 18.95
CA ASP A 209 4.30 9.38 18.07
C ASP A 209 4.25 10.92 18.00
N GLU A 210 3.17 11.54 18.47
CA GLU A 210 3.02 12.99 18.51
C GLU A 210 3.84 13.62 19.67
N ASP A 211 3.69 13.06 20.87
CA ASP A 211 4.30 13.62 22.09
C ASP A 211 5.60 12.90 22.51
N GLU A 212 5.78 11.62 22.12
CA GLU A 212 6.85 10.74 22.62
C GLU A 212 7.81 10.26 21.53
N LYS A 213 7.81 10.88 20.36
CA LYS A 213 8.61 10.47 19.20
C LYS A 213 10.10 10.36 19.53
N ILE A 214 10.64 9.16 19.39
CA ILE A 214 12.07 8.90 19.49
C ILE A 214 12.74 9.24 18.15
N SER A 215 13.62 10.24 18.16
CA SER A 215 14.33 10.61 16.94
C SER A 215 15.29 9.51 16.47
N TRP A 216 15.45 9.39 15.16
CA TRP A 216 16.28 8.36 14.50
C TRP A 216 17.78 8.67 14.56
N LYS A 217 18.28 9.05 15.76
CA LYS A 217 19.71 9.25 16.01
C LYS A 217 20.31 7.96 16.54
N GLU A 218 21.53 7.64 16.12
CA GLU A 218 22.25 6.45 16.57
C GLU A 218 22.39 6.40 18.09
N ASP A 219 22.55 7.54 18.76
CA ASP A 219 22.62 7.63 20.23
C ASP A 219 21.34 7.11 20.92
N ASN A 220 20.22 7.00 20.23
CA ASN A 220 18.92 6.60 20.77
C ASN A 220 18.64 5.09 20.64
N ILE A 221 19.50 4.29 20.05
CA ILE A 221 19.26 2.86 19.77
C ILE A 221 18.91 2.02 21.02
N HIS A 222 19.23 2.52 22.19
CA HIS A 222 18.93 1.87 23.47
C HIS A 222 17.63 2.33 24.12
N ILE A 223 16.92 3.29 23.49
CA ILE A 223 15.65 3.83 24.01
C ILE A 223 14.50 3.00 23.46
N ALA A 224 13.74 2.36 24.38
CA ALA A 224 12.55 1.63 24.01
C ALA A 224 11.34 2.56 23.98
N LYS A 225 10.44 2.35 23.02
CA LYS A 225 9.12 3.01 22.99
C LYS A 225 8.31 2.64 24.24
N GLN A 226 7.62 3.62 24.81
CA GLN A 226 6.68 3.42 25.90
C GLN A 226 5.27 3.34 25.33
N TYR A 227 4.63 2.20 25.46
CA TYR A 227 3.29 1.99 24.91
C TYR A 227 2.21 2.26 25.96
N HIS A 228 1.12 2.88 25.54
CA HIS A 228 -0.06 3.16 26.36
C HIS A 228 -1.11 2.06 26.14
N PRO A 229 -1.89 1.70 27.17
CA PRO A 229 -2.99 0.76 27.01
C PRO A 229 -4.04 1.27 26.03
N GLU A 230 -4.41 0.46 25.03
CA GLU A 230 -5.56 0.72 24.17
C GLU A 230 -6.86 0.47 24.95
N ARG A 231 -7.77 1.44 24.94
CA ARG A 231 -9.03 1.37 25.71
C ARG A 231 -10.27 1.42 24.83
N ILE A 232 -10.12 1.81 23.57
CA ILE A 232 -11.22 2.04 22.65
C ILE A 232 -11.39 0.82 21.72
N GLY A 233 -10.28 0.33 21.18
CA GLY A 233 -10.28 -0.72 20.15
C GLY A 233 -10.87 -0.22 18.83
N TYR A 234 -11.33 -1.14 18.00
CA TYR A 234 -11.99 -0.79 16.75
C TYR A 234 -13.38 -0.17 17.00
N GLU A 235 -13.71 0.85 16.22
CA GLU A 235 -15.02 1.53 16.32
C GLU A 235 -15.76 1.43 14.98
N VAL A 236 -17.06 1.18 15.06
CA VAL A 236 -17.95 1.35 13.90
C VAL A 236 -18.50 2.75 13.94
N ILE A 237 -18.19 3.56 12.94
CA ILE A 237 -18.64 4.96 12.89
C ILE A 237 -19.92 5.15 12.09
N GLN A 238 -20.28 4.21 11.23
CA GLN A 238 -21.58 4.09 10.58
C GLN A 238 -21.81 2.68 10.01
N GLY A 239 -23.03 2.38 9.56
CA GLY A 239 -23.44 1.09 9.04
C GLY A 239 -23.61 0.02 10.12
N SER A 240 -23.98 -1.20 9.69
CA SER A 240 -24.20 -2.37 10.55
C SER A 240 -24.06 -3.66 9.74
N GLY A 241 -24.14 -4.83 10.42
CA GLY A 241 -24.04 -6.12 9.76
C GLY A 241 -22.61 -6.48 9.34
N SER A 242 -22.49 -7.27 8.29
CA SER A 242 -21.16 -7.66 7.78
C SER A 242 -21.07 -7.49 6.26
N ALA A 243 -19.87 -7.14 5.81
CA ALA A 243 -19.50 -7.02 4.40
C ALA A 243 -18.27 -7.86 4.10
N GLU A 244 -18.22 -8.44 2.92
CA GLU A 244 -17.07 -9.21 2.43
C GLU A 244 -16.57 -8.60 1.12
N GLY A 245 -15.27 -8.64 0.89
CA GLY A 245 -14.65 -8.16 -0.33
C GLY A 245 -13.14 -8.26 -0.27
N GLU A 246 -12.49 -8.11 -1.41
CA GLU A 246 -11.04 -7.99 -1.46
C GLU A 246 -10.59 -6.61 -0.97
N LEU A 247 -9.46 -6.57 -0.30
CA LEU A 247 -8.87 -5.35 0.23
C LEU A 247 -8.19 -4.54 -0.88
N LEU A 248 -8.55 -3.27 -1.01
CA LEU A 248 -7.92 -2.32 -1.93
C LEU A 248 -7.93 -0.91 -1.30
N GLY A 249 -6.81 -0.20 -1.35
CA GLY A 249 -6.73 1.11 -0.70
C GLY A 249 -5.31 1.60 -0.49
N GLY A 250 -5.02 2.26 0.64
CA GLY A 250 -3.70 2.75 1.01
C GLY A 250 -3.69 4.08 1.74
N CYS A 251 -2.55 4.77 1.67
CA CYS A 251 -2.36 6.11 2.20
C CYS A 251 -3.05 7.17 1.33
N LEU A 252 -3.97 7.92 1.93
CA LEU A 252 -4.72 8.98 1.23
C LEU A 252 -3.81 10.09 0.70
N ASP A 253 -2.74 10.41 1.42
CA ASP A 253 -1.79 11.45 0.99
C ASP A 253 -1.16 11.12 -0.37
N VAL A 254 -0.99 9.84 -0.69
CA VAL A 254 -0.43 9.35 -1.95
C VAL A 254 -1.45 9.28 -3.09
N PHE A 255 -2.74 9.24 -2.77
CA PHE A 255 -3.79 9.09 -3.80
C PHE A 255 -3.83 10.25 -4.78
N LEU A 256 -3.35 11.44 -4.38
CA LEU A 256 -3.24 12.57 -5.29
C LEU A 256 -2.37 12.24 -6.52
N ASP A 257 -1.30 11.49 -6.32
CA ASP A 257 -0.38 11.08 -7.38
C ASP A 257 -0.95 9.95 -8.25
N LEU A 258 -1.90 9.17 -7.72
CA LEU A 258 -2.51 8.04 -8.41
C LEU A 258 -3.74 8.44 -9.22
N LEU A 259 -4.53 9.40 -8.72
CA LEU A 259 -5.77 9.83 -9.35
C LEU A 259 -5.53 10.31 -10.79
N GLY A 260 -6.25 9.71 -11.75
CA GLY A 260 -6.14 10.04 -13.16
C GLY A 260 -4.96 9.40 -13.90
N THR A 261 -4.13 8.59 -13.23
CA THR A 261 -3.10 7.76 -13.87
C THR A 261 -3.66 6.40 -14.30
N SER A 262 -2.86 5.63 -15.05
CA SER A 262 -3.21 4.25 -15.42
C SER A 262 -3.22 3.28 -14.24
N LEU A 263 -2.69 3.67 -13.08
CA LEU A 263 -2.70 2.87 -11.86
C LEU A 263 -4.02 2.98 -11.10
N TRP A 264 -4.74 4.12 -11.23
CA TRP A 264 -5.99 4.30 -10.53
C TRP A 264 -7.05 3.31 -11.04
N PRO A 265 -7.65 2.49 -10.17
CA PRO A 265 -8.62 1.50 -10.60
C PRO A 265 -9.90 2.16 -11.15
N SER A 266 -10.49 1.55 -12.15
CA SER A 266 -11.82 1.92 -12.63
C SER A 266 -12.90 1.65 -11.57
N LYS A 267 -14.08 2.25 -11.74
CA LYS A 267 -15.24 1.97 -10.86
C LYS A 267 -15.56 0.47 -10.79
N ASP A 268 -15.41 -0.25 -11.90
CA ASP A 268 -15.67 -1.70 -11.96
C ASP A 268 -14.63 -2.51 -11.17
N GLU A 269 -13.38 -2.09 -11.16
CA GLU A 269 -12.33 -2.70 -10.34
C GLU A 269 -12.54 -2.43 -8.84
N TRP A 270 -13.19 -1.33 -8.45
CA TRP A 270 -13.60 -1.04 -7.08
C TRP A 270 -14.85 -1.80 -6.64
N ALA A 271 -15.64 -2.33 -7.58
CA ALA A 271 -16.89 -3.00 -7.23
C ALA A 271 -16.67 -4.21 -6.32
N GLY A 272 -17.42 -4.27 -5.22
CA GLY A 272 -17.36 -5.35 -4.22
C GLY A 272 -16.13 -5.32 -3.29
N LYS A 273 -15.24 -4.33 -3.39
CA LYS A 273 -14.06 -4.24 -2.53
C LYS A 273 -14.39 -3.74 -1.13
N ILE A 274 -13.52 -4.07 -0.18
CA ILE A 274 -13.39 -3.36 1.10
C ILE A 274 -12.27 -2.34 0.93
N MET A 275 -12.65 -1.06 0.92
CA MET A 275 -11.70 0.03 0.79
C MET A 275 -10.96 0.25 2.10
N PHE A 276 -9.62 0.25 2.09
CA PHE A 276 -8.84 0.60 3.27
C PHE A 276 -8.11 1.93 3.08
N LEU A 277 -8.21 2.80 4.07
CA LEU A 277 -7.72 4.18 4.01
C LEU A 277 -6.98 4.53 5.30
N GLU A 278 -5.86 5.23 5.17
CA GLU A 278 -5.17 5.84 6.31
C GLU A 278 -4.54 7.17 5.91
N THR A 279 -4.08 7.95 6.85
CA THR A 279 -3.42 9.24 6.66
C THR A 279 -2.05 9.22 7.30
N SER A 280 -1.10 9.89 6.65
CA SER A 280 0.28 10.00 7.16
C SER A 280 0.38 10.92 8.38
N GLU A 281 1.59 11.02 8.92
CA GLU A 281 1.95 11.98 9.98
C GLU A 281 2.00 13.44 9.53
N GLU A 282 1.88 13.71 8.22
CA GLU A 282 1.90 15.06 7.62
C GLU A 282 0.68 15.93 7.96
N ASP A 283 -0.19 15.43 8.86
CA ASP A 283 -1.29 16.19 9.44
C ASP A 283 -2.35 16.65 8.44
N MET A 284 -2.83 15.74 7.59
CA MET A 284 -3.92 16.03 6.64
C MET A 284 -5.05 16.81 7.32
N SER A 285 -5.45 17.94 6.72
CA SER A 285 -6.57 18.70 7.23
C SER A 285 -7.91 17.99 7.00
N THR A 286 -8.92 18.28 7.83
CA THR A 286 -10.29 17.78 7.60
C THR A 286 -10.86 18.22 6.26
N ASP A 287 -10.47 19.39 5.76
CA ASP A 287 -10.90 19.86 4.43
C ASP A 287 -10.28 19.01 3.33
N CYS A 288 -8.99 18.66 3.45
CA CYS A 288 -8.31 17.79 2.49
C CYS A 288 -8.94 16.39 2.47
N LEU A 289 -9.16 15.78 3.64
CA LEU A 289 -9.89 14.51 3.76
C LEU A 289 -11.29 14.60 3.12
N THR A 290 -11.99 15.71 3.36
CA THR A 290 -13.31 15.96 2.75
C THR A 290 -13.23 16.00 1.22
N TYR A 291 -12.18 16.63 0.65
CA TYR A 291 -12.01 16.68 -0.80
C TYR A 291 -11.74 15.30 -1.41
N TYR A 292 -10.93 14.46 -0.79
CA TYR A 292 -10.72 13.09 -1.23
C TYR A 292 -12.02 12.29 -1.21
N LEU A 293 -12.75 12.30 -0.11
CA LEU A 293 -13.98 11.53 0.00
C LEU A 293 -15.08 12.02 -0.96
N ARG A 294 -15.20 13.35 -1.19
CA ARG A 294 -16.09 13.89 -2.21
C ARG A 294 -15.67 13.52 -3.63
N ASN A 295 -14.38 13.43 -3.90
CA ASN A 295 -13.86 12.93 -5.17
C ASN A 295 -14.27 11.47 -5.39
N PHE A 296 -14.12 10.60 -4.38
CA PHE A 296 -14.56 9.21 -4.44
C PHE A 296 -16.09 9.10 -4.63
N ALA A 297 -16.87 9.91 -3.93
CA ALA A 297 -18.32 9.99 -4.12
C ALA A 297 -18.66 10.38 -5.57
N THR A 298 -17.97 11.37 -6.13
CA THR A 298 -18.19 11.83 -7.52
C THR A 298 -17.83 10.75 -8.55
N GLN A 299 -16.83 9.93 -8.28
CA GLN A 299 -16.51 8.75 -9.09
C GLN A 299 -17.54 7.62 -8.91
N GLY A 300 -18.42 7.71 -7.94
CA GLY A 300 -19.41 6.68 -7.60
C GLY A 300 -18.80 5.47 -6.91
N LEU A 301 -17.68 5.63 -6.22
CA LEU A 301 -17.01 4.49 -5.58
C LEU A 301 -17.84 3.96 -4.40
N PHE A 302 -18.50 4.83 -3.65
CA PHE A 302 -19.35 4.40 -2.53
C PHE A 302 -20.62 3.64 -2.96
N ASP A 303 -21.03 3.77 -4.24
CA ASP A 303 -22.14 3.00 -4.81
C ASP A 303 -21.78 1.51 -5.01
N VAL A 304 -20.47 1.20 -5.11
CA VAL A 304 -20.01 -0.12 -5.58
C VAL A 304 -19.14 -0.87 -4.59
N ILE A 305 -18.49 -0.20 -3.62
CA ILE A 305 -17.72 -0.89 -2.57
C ILE A 305 -18.63 -1.48 -1.50
N ASN A 306 -18.16 -2.50 -0.79
CA ASN A 306 -18.93 -3.19 0.23
C ASN A 306 -18.69 -2.64 1.66
N GLY A 307 -17.62 -1.90 1.88
CA GLY A 307 -17.30 -1.33 3.20
C GLY A 307 -15.98 -0.54 3.19
N ILE A 308 -15.71 0.14 4.28
CA ILE A 308 -14.49 0.93 4.47
C ILE A 308 -13.84 0.53 5.80
N ILE A 309 -12.52 0.34 5.80
CA ILE A 309 -11.72 0.28 7.01
C ILE A 309 -10.76 1.47 7.04
N VAL A 310 -10.67 2.13 8.18
CA VAL A 310 -9.86 3.33 8.35
C VAL A 310 -8.80 3.08 9.41
N GLY A 311 -7.54 3.30 9.05
CA GLY A 311 -6.40 3.21 9.95
C GLY A 311 -6.52 4.20 11.11
N LYS A 312 -5.89 3.87 12.23
CA LYS A 312 -5.77 4.79 13.35
C LYS A 312 -5.07 6.07 12.86
N PRO A 313 -5.63 7.26 13.06
CA PRO A 313 -4.93 8.50 12.73
C PRO A 313 -3.60 8.61 13.47
N ALA A 314 -2.56 9.03 12.78
CA ALA A 314 -1.24 9.23 13.38
C ALA A 314 -1.25 10.27 14.51
N LYS A 315 -2.14 11.28 14.40
CA LYS A 315 -2.33 12.31 15.43
C LYS A 315 -3.66 12.16 16.15
N ARG A 316 -3.62 12.11 17.48
CA ARG A 316 -4.82 12.02 18.34
C ARG A 316 -5.80 13.16 18.12
N SER A 317 -5.30 14.36 17.85
CA SER A 317 -6.12 15.54 17.54
C SER A 317 -7.05 15.35 16.35
N LYS A 318 -6.75 14.40 15.45
CA LYS A 318 -7.55 14.08 14.26
C LYS A 318 -8.60 12.99 14.47
N TYR A 319 -8.56 12.30 15.60
CA TYR A 319 -9.40 11.11 15.84
C TYR A 319 -10.90 11.41 15.68
N GLU A 320 -11.45 12.33 16.47
CA GLU A 320 -12.87 12.70 16.37
C GLU A 320 -13.18 13.52 15.11
N PRO A 321 -12.36 14.52 14.70
CA PRO A 321 -12.64 15.25 13.47
C PRO A 321 -12.74 14.38 12.22
N TYR A 322 -11.86 13.38 12.06
CA TYR A 322 -11.93 12.49 10.89
C TYR A 322 -13.18 11.63 10.88
N LYS A 323 -13.60 11.10 12.03
CA LYS A 323 -14.85 10.32 12.14
C LYS A 323 -16.05 11.13 11.64
N GLU A 324 -16.12 12.43 12.01
CA GLU A 324 -17.21 13.29 11.56
C GLU A 324 -17.15 13.58 10.06
N VAL A 325 -15.95 13.71 9.47
CA VAL A 325 -15.81 13.86 8.02
C VAL A 325 -16.33 12.62 7.28
N TYR A 326 -15.97 11.39 7.72
CA TYR A 326 -16.49 10.16 7.10
C TYR A 326 -18.03 10.08 7.22
N ARG A 327 -18.61 10.31 8.40
CA ARG A 327 -20.06 10.32 8.60
C ARG A 327 -20.77 11.36 7.72
N THR A 328 -20.17 12.53 7.59
CA THR A 328 -20.77 13.61 6.79
C THR A 328 -20.69 13.31 5.32
N VAL A 329 -19.52 12.99 4.80
CA VAL A 329 -19.35 12.85 3.34
C VAL A 329 -19.94 11.53 2.85
N VAL A 330 -19.60 10.41 3.48
CA VAL A 330 -20.08 9.08 3.02
C VAL A 330 -21.56 8.89 3.39
N GLY A 331 -21.91 9.17 4.66
CA GLY A 331 -23.25 8.90 5.15
C GLY A 331 -24.29 9.91 4.67
N LYS A 332 -24.01 11.21 4.81
CA LYS A 332 -25.02 12.26 4.55
C LYS A 332 -24.93 12.80 3.12
N GLU A 333 -23.76 13.24 2.65
CA GLU A 333 -23.60 13.90 1.35
C GLU A 333 -23.72 12.90 0.20
N ALA A 334 -23.04 11.75 0.28
CA ALA A 334 -23.09 10.69 -0.72
C ALA A 334 -24.32 9.77 -0.59
N GLY A 335 -25.00 9.81 0.57
CA GLY A 335 -26.26 9.08 0.77
C GLY A 335 -26.10 7.60 1.09
N HIS A 336 -24.97 7.18 1.65
CA HIS A 336 -24.67 5.78 2.01
C HIS A 336 -24.51 5.57 3.53
N PRO A 337 -25.51 5.90 4.38
CA PRO A 337 -25.41 5.72 5.83
C PRO A 337 -25.33 4.24 6.26
N GLU A 338 -25.74 3.30 5.38
CA GLU A 338 -25.70 1.86 5.61
C GLU A 338 -24.32 1.26 5.32
N LEU A 339 -23.45 1.93 4.54
CA LEU A 339 -22.12 1.43 4.20
C LEU A 339 -21.27 1.31 5.49
N PRO A 340 -20.85 0.08 5.87
CA PRO A 340 -20.15 -0.08 7.14
C PRO A 340 -18.74 0.53 7.07
N ILE A 341 -18.39 1.31 8.10
CA ILE A 341 -17.07 1.92 8.27
C ILE A 341 -16.50 1.49 9.62
N LEU A 342 -15.44 0.69 9.58
CA LEU A 342 -14.66 0.29 10.75
C LEU A 342 -13.46 1.24 10.88
N PHE A 343 -13.38 1.93 12.01
CA PHE A 343 -12.38 2.96 12.32
C PHE A 343 -11.40 2.51 13.39
N ASN A 344 -10.25 3.14 13.47
CA ASN A 344 -9.19 2.86 14.45
C ASN A 344 -8.49 1.50 14.22
N VAL A 345 -8.43 1.05 12.96
CA VAL A 345 -7.79 -0.22 12.63
C VAL A 345 -6.25 -0.09 12.66
N ASN A 346 -5.57 -1.11 13.14
CA ASN A 346 -4.12 -1.08 13.33
C ASN A 346 -3.36 -1.30 12.02
N PHE A 347 -3.29 -0.27 11.18
CA PHE A 347 -2.40 -0.18 10.02
C PHE A 347 -2.10 1.29 9.68
N GLY A 348 -1.09 1.52 8.87
CA GLY A 348 -0.67 2.86 8.46
C GLY A 348 0.38 3.47 9.39
N HIS A 349 0.26 4.77 9.71
CA HIS A 349 1.30 5.53 10.40
C HIS A 349 1.18 5.56 11.93
N ALA A 350 0.09 5.02 12.50
CA ALA A 350 -0.08 4.93 13.95
C ALA A 350 0.27 3.53 14.47
N GLU A 351 1.26 3.44 15.34
CA GLU A 351 1.73 2.16 15.90
C GLU A 351 0.90 1.64 17.08
N PRO A 352 0.84 0.31 17.24
CA PRO A 352 1.45 -0.72 16.39
C PRO A 352 0.67 -0.97 15.11
N ILE A 353 1.35 -1.43 14.07
CA ILE A 353 0.74 -1.71 12.77
C ILE A 353 0.63 -3.21 12.48
N GLY A 354 -0.49 -3.60 11.86
CA GLY A 354 -0.69 -4.89 11.23
C GLY A 354 -0.28 -4.88 9.76
N ILE A 355 -0.57 -5.98 9.09
CA ILE A 355 -0.36 -6.14 7.65
C ILE A 355 -1.72 -6.23 6.97
N ILE A 356 -1.95 -5.38 5.97
CA ILE A 356 -3.16 -5.38 5.14
C ILE A 356 -2.78 -5.87 3.72
N PRO A 357 -3.17 -7.10 3.34
CA PRO A 357 -2.82 -7.63 2.02
C PRO A 357 -3.79 -7.13 0.95
N TYR A 358 -3.26 -6.52 -0.11
CA TYR A 358 -4.04 -6.14 -1.30
C TYR A 358 -4.60 -7.38 -2.00
N GLY A 359 -5.84 -7.30 -2.46
CA GLY A 359 -6.47 -8.36 -3.26
C GLY A 359 -6.89 -9.61 -2.47
N VAL A 360 -6.63 -9.67 -1.16
CA VAL A 360 -7.09 -10.77 -0.31
C VAL A 360 -8.51 -10.49 0.17
N ARG A 361 -9.36 -11.51 0.11
CA ARG A 361 -10.74 -11.42 0.61
C ARG A 361 -10.76 -11.27 2.13
N CYS A 362 -11.53 -10.30 2.59
CA CYS A 362 -11.75 -10.10 4.01
C CYS A 362 -13.25 -9.94 4.32
N LYS A 363 -13.58 -10.12 5.59
CA LYS A 363 -14.86 -9.84 6.19
C LYS A 363 -14.72 -8.73 7.23
N LEU A 364 -15.40 -7.62 6.98
CA LEU A 364 -15.68 -6.59 7.95
C LEU A 364 -16.99 -6.93 8.63
N ASN A 365 -16.99 -7.11 9.95
CA ASN A 365 -18.21 -7.30 10.73
C ASN A 365 -18.39 -6.09 11.66
N ALA A 366 -19.32 -5.21 11.29
CA ALA A 366 -19.59 -3.99 12.04
C ALA A 366 -20.23 -4.30 13.40
N ASP A 367 -21.10 -5.29 13.52
CA ASP A 367 -21.78 -5.61 14.77
C ASP A 367 -20.82 -6.16 15.84
N GLN A 368 -19.79 -6.91 15.39
CA GLN A 368 -18.77 -7.48 16.26
C GLN A 368 -17.49 -6.64 16.32
N LYS A 369 -17.35 -5.62 15.46
CA LYS A 369 -16.16 -4.78 15.32
C LYS A 369 -14.90 -5.60 15.00
N THR A 370 -15.03 -6.55 14.05
CA THR A 370 -13.92 -7.44 13.66
C THR A 370 -13.58 -7.30 12.20
N LEU A 371 -12.32 -7.59 11.89
CA LEU A 371 -11.80 -7.70 10.54
C LEU A 371 -11.09 -9.05 10.39
N THR A 372 -11.53 -9.87 9.45
CA THR A 372 -10.99 -11.22 9.27
C THR A 372 -10.60 -11.45 7.81
N LEU A 373 -9.38 -11.84 7.54
CA LEU A 373 -8.99 -12.38 6.24
C LEU A 373 -9.63 -13.75 6.08
N LEU A 374 -10.31 -13.98 4.96
CA LEU A 374 -11.11 -15.19 4.69
C LEU A 374 -10.31 -16.26 3.92
N GLU A 375 -9.07 -15.99 3.65
CA GLU A 375 -8.15 -16.86 2.92
C GLU A 375 -6.72 -16.55 3.31
N SER A 376 -5.81 -17.49 3.03
CA SER A 376 -4.39 -17.23 3.23
C SER A 376 -3.90 -16.07 2.35
N ALA A 377 -3.11 -15.19 2.94
CA ALA A 377 -2.50 -14.07 2.21
C ALA A 377 -1.32 -14.50 1.34
N THR A 378 -0.72 -15.67 1.60
CA THR A 378 0.40 -16.26 0.84
C THR A 378 0.03 -17.67 0.38
N ALA A 379 0.73 -18.18 -0.63
CA ALA A 379 0.61 -19.56 -1.12
C ALA A 379 1.50 -20.52 -0.32
#